data_8d5a1593f6ea7327f62824ed404c7b69
#
_entry.id   8d5a1593f6ea7327f62824ed404c7b69
#
_cell.length_a   1.000
_cell.length_b   1.000
_cell.length_c   1.000
_cell.angle_alpha   90.00
_cell.angle_beta   90.00
_cell.angle_gamma   90.00
#
_symmetry.space_group_name_H-M   'P 1'
#
loop_
_entity.id
_entity.type
_entity.pdbx_description
1 polymer ?
#
loop_
_entity_poly.entity_id
_entity_poly.type
_entity_poly.pdbx_seq_one_letter_code
_entity_poly.pdbx_strand_id
1 'polypeptide(L)'
;KIKEGSYFISELIGCDVFDAEDGNICYGVLSDVSETGANDVWHIKKDGEEYLIPAIPSVVINVDVASNRVEIKPLRGIFDDEN
;
A
#
# COMPACT_ATOMS: atom_id res chain seq x y z
N LYS A 1 -12.35 -10.48 15.06
CA LYS A 1 -11.16 -10.34 15.66
C LYS A 1 -9.98 -10.20 14.69
N ILE A 2 -9.14 -9.32 14.96
CA ILE A 2 -8.02 -9.06 14.09
C ILE A 2 -6.86 -9.92 14.48
N LYS A 3 -6.31 -10.66 13.52
CA LYS A 3 -5.11 -11.37 13.80
C LYS A 3 -3.95 -10.55 13.31
N GLU A 4 -2.79 -10.94 13.75
CA GLU A 4 -1.61 -10.21 13.42
C GLU A 4 -1.47 -10.07 11.93
N GLY A 5 -1.21 -8.87 11.45
CA GLY A 5 -1.08 -8.62 10.05
C GLY A 5 -2.40 -8.35 9.34
N SER A 6 -3.50 -8.36 10.07
CA SER A 6 -4.81 -8.10 9.48
C SER A 6 -5.33 -6.75 9.93
N TYR A 7 -5.97 -6.05 9.03
CA TYR A 7 -6.50 -4.72 9.32
C TYR A 7 -7.86 -4.59 8.68
N PHE A 8 -8.69 -3.72 9.25
CA PHE A 8 -9.95 -3.39 8.61
C PHE A 8 -9.65 -2.55 7.38
N ILE A 9 -10.31 -2.88 6.27
CA ILE A 9 -10.08 -2.15 5.03
C ILE A 9 -10.40 -0.67 5.20
N SER A 10 -11.44 -0.37 5.97
CA SER A 10 -11.81 1.03 6.16
C SER A 10 -10.74 1.82 6.89
N GLU A 11 -9.90 1.15 7.66
CA GLU A 11 -8.81 1.84 8.34
C GLU A 11 -7.62 2.05 7.43
N LEU A 12 -7.47 1.18 6.45
CA LEU A 12 -6.35 1.30 5.52
C LEU A 12 -6.60 2.37 4.48
N ILE A 13 -7.83 2.49 4.03
CA ILE A 13 -8.15 3.45 2.97
C ILE A 13 -7.95 4.87 3.51
N GLY A 14 -7.21 5.66 2.75
CA GLY A 14 -6.90 7.01 3.16
C GLY A 14 -5.51 7.16 3.75
N CYS A 15 -4.82 6.06 4.00
CA CYS A 15 -3.46 6.14 4.52
C CYS A 15 -2.50 6.61 3.44
N ASP A 16 -1.51 7.38 3.84
CA ASP A 16 -0.43 7.76 2.94
C ASP A 16 0.52 6.60 2.80
N VAL A 17 0.99 6.37 1.59
CA VAL A 17 1.86 5.23 1.30
C VAL A 17 3.27 5.75 1.01
N PHE A 18 4.21 5.31 1.81
CA PHE A 18 5.60 5.76 1.70
C PHE A 18 6.52 4.60 1.38
N ASP A 19 7.71 4.94 0.92
CA ASP A 19 8.73 3.92 0.68
C ASP A 19 9.29 3.42 2.00
N ALA A 20 9.42 2.11 2.15
CA ALA A 20 9.89 1.55 3.40
C ALA A 20 11.36 1.85 3.65
N GLU A 21 12.12 2.06 2.60
CA GLU A 21 13.54 2.35 2.74
C GLU A 21 13.83 3.83 2.78
N ASP A 22 13.00 4.64 2.15
CA ASP A 22 13.17 6.08 2.15
C ASP A 22 11.84 6.72 2.51
N GLY A 23 11.68 7.03 3.77
CA GLY A 23 10.41 7.57 4.27
C GLY A 23 10.03 8.92 3.70
N ASN A 24 10.90 9.54 2.93
CA ASN A 24 10.56 10.81 2.30
C ASN A 24 9.86 10.64 0.96
N ILE A 25 9.83 9.43 0.45
CA ILE A 25 9.18 9.17 -0.83
C ILE A 25 7.75 8.74 -0.57
N CYS A 26 6.80 9.48 -1.11
CA CYS A 26 5.38 9.16 -0.97
C CYS A 26 4.86 8.67 -2.31
N TYR A 27 4.30 7.47 -2.32
CA TYR A 27 3.76 6.88 -3.54
C TYR A 27 2.33 7.28 -3.80
N GLY A 28 1.67 7.86 -2.81
CA GLY A 28 0.29 8.29 -2.98
C GLY A 28 -0.54 7.90 -1.78
N VAL A 29 -1.83 7.74 -2.01
CA VAL A 29 -2.79 7.42 -0.96
C VAL A 29 -3.45 6.09 -1.28
N LEU A 30 -3.61 5.26 -0.26
CA LEU A 30 -4.30 3.99 -0.43
C LEU A 30 -5.77 4.29 -0.65
N SER A 31 -6.24 4.06 -1.87
CA SER A 31 -7.59 4.47 -2.25
C SER A 31 -8.60 3.34 -2.17
N ASP A 32 -8.14 2.10 -2.27
CA ASP A 32 -9.07 0.98 -2.24
C ASP A 32 -8.29 -0.31 -2.05
N VAL A 33 -9.01 -1.35 -1.69
CA VAL A 33 -8.43 -2.67 -1.51
C VAL A 33 -9.33 -3.67 -2.20
N SER A 34 -8.76 -4.46 -3.09
CA SER A 34 -9.50 -5.53 -3.77
C SER A 34 -9.10 -6.87 -3.18
N GLU A 35 -10.08 -7.68 -2.86
CA GLU A 35 -9.82 -9.00 -2.32
C GLU A 35 -10.02 -10.01 -3.43
N THR A 36 -8.95 -10.70 -3.80
CA THR A 36 -8.99 -11.55 -4.97
C THR A 36 -9.00 -13.02 -4.66
N GLY A 37 -8.92 -13.37 -3.39
CA GLY A 37 -8.88 -14.77 -3.03
C GLY A 37 -7.50 -15.33 -2.83
N ALA A 38 -6.53 -14.84 -3.56
CA ALA A 38 -5.15 -15.25 -3.35
C ALA A 38 -4.45 -14.24 -2.47
N ASN A 39 -4.28 -13.04 -2.97
CA ASN A 39 -3.72 -11.95 -2.20
C ASN A 39 -4.58 -10.73 -2.44
N ASP A 40 -4.68 -9.89 -1.42
CA ASP A 40 -5.35 -8.62 -1.64
C ASP A 40 -4.51 -7.77 -2.56
N VAL A 41 -5.17 -6.88 -3.28
CA VAL A 41 -4.51 -5.92 -4.13
C VAL A 41 -4.85 -4.53 -3.62
N TRP A 42 -3.82 -3.75 -3.34
CA TRP A 42 -3.99 -2.41 -2.82
C TRP A 42 -3.89 -1.41 -3.97
N HIS A 43 -4.85 -0.49 -4.00
CA HIS A 43 -4.91 0.54 -5.03
C HIS A 43 -4.35 1.82 -4.45
N ILE A 44 -3.29 2.34 -5.06
CA ILE A 44 -2.62 3.54 -4.59
C ILE A 44 -2.81 4.61 -5.65
N LYS A 45 -3.35 5.75 -5.23
CA LYS A 45 -3.68 6.81 -6.15
C LYS A 45 -2.78 8.01 -5.93
N LYS A 46 -2.26 8.55 -7.02
CA LYS A 46 -1.43 9.73 -6.95
C LYS A 46 -1.56 10.51 -8.25
N ASP A 47 -1.88 11.79 -8.14
CA ASP A 47 -1.94 12.70 -9.29
C ASP A 47 -2.86 12.17 -10.38
N GLY A 48 -3.95 11.56 -9.98
CA GLY A 48 -4.93 11.07 -10.95
C GLY A 48 -4.61 9.71 -11.52
N GLU A 49 -3.50 9.12 -11.14
CA GLU A 49 -3.13 7.79 -11.60
C GLU A 49 -3.27 6.80 -10.47
N GLU A 50 -3.55 5.57 -10.84
CA GLU A 50 -3.75 4.53 -9.86
C GLU A 50 -2.79 3.40 -10.11
N TYR A 51 -2.14 2.95 -9.05
CA TYR A 51 -1.19 1.84 -9.10
C TYR A 51 -1.70 0.71 -8.25
N LEU A 52 -1.43 -0.51 -8.67
CA LEU A 52 -1.86 -1.70 -7.94
C LEU A 52 -0.65 -2.43 -7.42
N ILE A 53 -0.70 -2.79 -6.14
CA ILE A 53 0.38 -3.59 -5.55
C ILE A 53 -0.23 -4.78 -4.82
N PRO A 54 0.47 -5.91 -4.79
CA PRO A 54 0.01 -7.03 -4.00
C PRO A 54 0.29 -6.80 -2.52
N ALA A 55 -0.67 -7.14 -1.69
CA ALA A 55 -0.52 -6.94 -0.25
C ALA A 55 0.13 -8.17 0.36
N ILE A 56 1.40 -8.36 0.04
CA ILE A 56 2.15 -9.51 0.55
C ILE A 56 3.27 -8.99 1.45
N PRO A 57 3.79 -9.83 2.35
CA PRO A 57 4.77 -9.35 3.33
C PRO A 57 6.04 -8.78 2.72
N SER A 58 6.42 -9.23 1.53
CA SER A 58 7.62 -8.70 0.90
C SER A 58 7.39 -7.32 0.29
N VAL A 59 6.14 -6.89 0.16
CA VAL A 59 5.82 -5.59 -0.40
C VAL A 59 5.32 -4.65 0.70
N VAL A 60 4.36 -5.09 1.49
CA VAL A 60 3.82 -4.27 2.57
C VAL A 60 4.68 -4.51 3.81
N ILE A 61 5.52 -3.54 4.12
CA ILE A 61 6.52 -3.71 5.16
C ILE A 61 5.99 -3.27 6.52
N ASN A 62 5.27 -2.15 6.57
CA ASN A 62 4.77 -1.66 7.83
C ASN A 62 3.45 -0.93 7.62
N VAL A 63 2.54 -1.11 8.55
CA VAL A 63 1.24 -0.45 8.51
C VAL A 63 0.99 0.21 9.86
N ASP A 64 0.73 1.51 9.85
CA ASP A 64 0.45 2.25 11.06
C ASP A 64 -0.81 3.06 10.82
N VAL A 65 -1.95 2.43 11.07
CA VAL A 65 -3.22 3.09 10.79
C VAL A 65 -3.47 4.26 11.73
N ALA A 66 -2.87 4.22 12.92
CA ALA A 66 -3.03 5.33 13.86
C ALA A 66 -2.38 6.60 13.32
N SER A 67 -1.34 6.47 12.53
CA SER A 67 -0.68 7.61 11.92
C SER A 67 -1.08 7.80 10.46
N ASN A 68 -2.01 6.99 9.96
CA ASN A 68 -2.43 7.02 8.56
C ASN A 68 -1.24 6.82 7.64
N ARG A 69 -0.36 5.91 8.00
CA ARG A 69 0.88 5.74 7.27
C ARG A 69 1.12 4.28 6.97
N VAL A 70 1.45 4.00 5.72
CA VAL A 70 1.81 2.65 5.28
C VAL A 70 3.16 2.75 4.59
N GLU A 71 4.02 1.78 4.86
CA GLU A 71 5.34 1.74 4.23
C GLU A 71 5.45 0.48 3.40
N ILE A 72 5.85 0.65 2.16
CA ILE A 72 5.92 -0.47 1.23
C ILE A 72 7.27 -0.51 0.55
N LYS A 73 7.57 -1.67 0.02
CA LYS A 73 8.72 -1.86 -0.84
C LYS A 73 8.20 -2.38 -2.16
N PRO A 74 7.90 -1.48 -3.10
CA PRO A 74 7.23 -1.92 -4.33
C PRO A 74 8.10 -2.82 -5.17
N LEU A 75 7.45 -3.71 -5.87
CA LEU A 75 8.16 -4.55 -6.83
C LEU A 75 8.66 -3.67 -7.95
N ARG A 76 9.78 -4.11 -8.52
CA ARG A 76 10.37 -3.37 -9.60
C ARG A 76 9.37 -3.21 -10.74
N GLY A 77 9.23 -2.02 -11.24
CA GLY A 77 8.38 -1.76 -12.38
C GLY A 77 6.99 -1.27 -12.06
N ILE A 78 6.56 -1.35 -10.80
CA ILE A 78 5.22 -0.92 -10.48
C ILE A 78 5.06 0.58 -10.56
N PHE A 79 6.00 1.31 -9.99
CA PHE A 79 5.97 2.78 -10.03
C PHE A 79 7.00 3.36 -10.97
N ASP A 80 7.71 2.50 -11.66
CA ASP A 80 8.79 2.92 -12.54
C ASP A 80 8.25 2.92 -13.95
N ASP A 81 7.81 4.04 -14.39
CA ASP A 81 7.24 4.09 -15.72
C ASP A 81 8.21 4.57 -16.76
N GLU A 82 9.48 4.52 -16.50
CA GLU A 82 10.35 4.82 -17.43
C GLU A 82 10.83 3.75 -18.00
N ASN A 83 10.96 3.29 -18.33
CA ASN A 83 11.35 2.22 -18.90
C ASN A 83 11.24 1.75 -19.54
#